data_4a01973892086755512d240aac372ad7
#
_entry.id   4a01973892086755512d240aac372ad7
#
_cell.length_a   1.000
_cell.length_b   1.000
_cell.length_c   1.000
_cell.angle_alpha   90.00
_cell.angle_beta   90.00
_cell.angle_gamma   90.00
#
_symmetry.space_group_name_H-M   'P 1'
#
loop_
_entity.id
_entity.type
_entity.pdbx_description
1 polymer ?
#
loop_
_entity_poly.entity_id
_entity_poly.type
_entity_poly.pdbx_seq_one_letter_code
_entity_poly.pdbx_strand_id
1 'polypeptide(L)'
;MASLKTGGENTLRRAIQAALAYAWATLRLAWFPLPLRWVIFGVSGLCLGLAALAIHVSRAPSYLSDEPEVCVNCHVMRSEYVSWRHSSHAEVAHCNDCHVPHDSFVKHWLFKARDGLWHATVFTMRWEPQVIRLSNRAIPVVESNCRRCHEHLISLTALREHASGDFRCWDCHGDVPHGETR
;
A
#
# COMPACT_ATOMS: atom_id res chain seq x y z
N MET A 1 -37.97 45.90 13.00
CA MET A 1 -36.98 45.09 12.27
C MET A 1 -36.49 43.83 13.03
N ALA A 2 -37.03 43.45 14.17
CA ALA A 2 -36.56 42.30 14.98
C ALA A 2 -37.32 40.96 14.72
N SER A 3 -38.46 40.98 14.03
CA SER A 3 -39.33 39.76 13.89
C SER A 3 -38.95 38.81 12.73
N LEU A 4 -38.12 39.24 11.79
CA LEU A 4 -37.73 38.42 10.63
C LEU A 4 -36.51 37.51 10.89
N LYS A 5 -35.71 37.81 11.92
CA LYS A 5 -34.49 37.03 12.25
C LYS A 5 -34.78 35.71 12.98
N THR A 6 -35.83 35.63 13.77
CA THR A 6 -36.18 34.46 14.57
C THR A 6 -36.80 33.29 13.78
N GLY A 7 -37.45 33.62 12.64
CA GLY A 7 -38.07 32.60 11.76
C GLY A 7 -37.06 31.72 11.04
N GLY A 8 -35.98 32.31 10.54
CA GLY A 8 -34.93 31.56 9.82
C GLY A 8 -34.11 30.63 10.71
N GLU A 9 -33.81 31.07 11.91
CA GLU A 9 -33.04 30.30 12.90
C GLU A 9 -33.78 29.04 13.39
N ASN A 10 -35.10 29.20 13.60
CA ASN A 10 -35.97 28.07 13.97
C ASN A 10 -36.15 27.05 12.84
N THR A 11 -36.20 27.52 11.59
CA THR A 11 -36.28 26.62 10.42
C THR A 11 -35.01 25.81 10.23
N LEU A 12 -33.83 26.44 10.37
CA LEU A 12 -32.55 25.76 10.29
C LEU A 12 -32.37 24.75 11.39
N ARG A 13 -32.73 25.08 12.64
CA ARG A 13 -32.68 24.13 13.78
C ARG A 13 -33.55 22.90 13.54
N ARG A 14 -34.78 23.11 13.04
CA ARG A 14 -35.70 21.99 12.70
C ARG A 14 -35.15 21.12 11.60
N ALA A 15 -34.53 21.70 10.56
CA ALA A 15 -33.91 20.94 9.48
C ALA A 15 -32.72 20.09 9.98
N ILE A 16 -31.86 20.64 10.83
CA ILE A 16 -30.73 19.93 11.44
C ILE A 16 -31.25 18.79 12.34
N GLN A 17 -32.27 19.05 13.18
CA GLN A 17 -32.85 18.03 14.04
C GLN A 17 -33.49 16.89 13.23
N ALA A 18 -34.19 17.21 12.13
CA ALA A 18 -34.76 16.19 11.26
C ALA A 18 -33.68 15.35 10.55
N ALA A 19 -32.61 15.98 10.08
CA ALA A 19 -31.48 15.29 9.48
C ALA A 19 -30.76 14.38 10.48
N LEU A 20 -30.55 14.84 11.71
CA LEU A 20 -29.95 14.03 12.77
C LEU A 20 -30.86 12.86 13.17
N ALA A 21 -32.18 13.08 13.28
CA ALA A 21 -33.15 12.02 13.58
C ALA A 21 -33.18 10.97 12.46
N TYR A 22 -33.14 11.39 11.21
CA TYR A 22 -33.07 10.49 10.05
C TYR A 22 -31.77 9.67 10.07
N ALA A 23 -30.62 10.34 10.25
CA ALA A 23 -29.33 9.69 10.36
C ALA A 23 -29.31 8.68 11.53
N TRP A 24 -29.90 9.02 12.66
CA TRP A 24 -30.00 8.15 13.82
C TRP A 24 -30.93 6.95 13.57
N ALA A 25 -32.04 7.13 12.86
CA ALA A 25 -32.94 6.06 12.46
C ALA A 25 -32.29 5.09 11.47
N THR A 26 -31.51 5.61 10.51
CA THR A 26 -30.74 4.77 9.56
C THR A 26 -29.65 3.98 10.27
N LEU A 27 -28.87 4.61 11.15
CA LEU A 27 -27.84 3.93 11.94
C LEU A 27 -28.43 2.81 12.83
N ARG A 28 -29.63 3.02 13.39
CA ARG A 28 -30.34 2.01 14.17
C ARG A 28 -31.11 1.00 13.33
N LEU A 29 -31.06 1.10 12.00
CA LEU A 29 -31.84 0.23 11.11
C LEU A 29 -33.34 0.21 11.47
N ALA A 30 -33.90 1.38 11.83
CA ALA A 30 -35.27 1.48 12.36
C ALA A 30 -36.34 1.00 11.39
N TRP A 31 -36.04 0.90 10.12
CA TRP A 31 -36.87 0.45 9.00
C TRP A 31 -37.05 -1.08 8.95
N PHE A 32 -36.20 -1.84 9.67
CA PHE A 32 -36.23 -3.29 9.69
C PHE A 32 -36.89 -3.83 10.97
N PRO A 33 -37.51 -5.03 10.91
CA PRO A 33 -38.02 -5.70 12.10
C PRO A 33 -36.91 -5.95 13.13
N LEU A 34 -37.28 -5.90 14.40
CA LEU A 34 -36.33 -6.00 15.50
C LEU A 34 -35.39 -7.22 15.43
N PRO A 35 -35.86 -8.45 15.11
CA PRO A 35 -34.97 -9.61 15.02
C PRO A 35 -33.94 -9.46 13.91
N LEU A 36 -34.31 -8.85 12.77
CA LEU A 36 -33.38 -8.62 11.65
C LEU A 36 -32.28 -7.60 12.02
N ARG A 37 -32.63 -6.60 12.84
CA ARG A 37 -31.61 -5.64 13.34
C ARG A 37 -30.52 -6.35 14.15
N TRP A 38 -30.90 -7.23 15.05
CA TRP A 38 -29.95 -8.00 15.85
C TRP A 38 -29.07 -8.89 14.99
N VAL A 39 -29.63 -9.51 13.96
CA VAL A 39 -28.86 -10.32 13.01
C VAL A 39 -27.87 -9.43 12.24
N ILE A 40 -28.32 -8.30 11.71
CA ILE A 40 -27.45 -7.36 10.95
C ILE A 40 -26.32 -6.85 11.85
N PHE A 41 -26.62 -6.37 13.05
CA PHE A 41 -25.59 -5.89 13.97
C PHE A 41 -24.64 -7.00 14.42
N GLY A 42 -25.16 -8.20 14.69
CA GLY A 42 -24.34 -9.35 15.05
C GLY A 42 -23.38 -9.76 13.94
N VAL A 43 -23.88 -9.89 12.71
CA VAL A 43 -23.06 -10.23 11.54
C VAL A 43 -22.06 -9.12 11.24
N SER A 44 -22.49 -7.86 11.26
CA SER A 44 -21.58 -6.72 11.04
C SER A 44 -20.49 -6.65 12.12
N GLY A 45 -20.85 -6.84 13.38
CA GLY A 45 -19.90 -6.88 14.49
C GLY A 45 -18.90 -8.03 14.34
N LEU A 46 -19.37 -9.22 13.96
CA LEU A 46 -18.50 -10.37 13.68
C LEU A 46 -17.54 -10.07 12.52
N CYS A 47 -18.05 -9.54 11.41
CA CYS A 47 -17.22 -9.19 10.26
C CYS A 47 -16.17 -8.13 10.60
N LEU A 48 -16.55 -7.08 11.34
CA LEU A 48 -15.62 -6.05 11.80
C LEU A 48 -14.57 -6.61 12.76
N GLY A 49 -14.99 -7.48 13.68
CA GLY A 49 -14.07 -8.14 14.60
C GLY A 49 -13.07 -9.04 13.89
N LEU A 50 -13.52 -9.84 12.91
CA LEU A 50 -12.65 -10.66 12.09
C LEU A 50 -11.71 -9.82 11.22
N ALA A 51 -12.19 -8.72 10.66
CA ALA A 51 -11.36 -7.78 9.90
C ALA A 51 -10.28 -7.13 10.78
N ALA A 52 -10.64 -6.68 11.98
CA ALA A 52 -9.70 -6.12 12.94
C ALA A 52 -8.65 -7.16 13.39
N LEU A 53 -9.07 -8.39 13.64
CA LEU A 53 -8.18 -9.50 13.95
C LEU A 53 -7.21 -9.78 12.79
N ALA A 54 -7.72 -9.84 11.55
CA ALA A 54 -6.91 -10.05 10.36
C ALA A 54 -5.86 -8.93 10.19
N ILE A 55 -6.24 -7.66 10.35
CA ILE A 55 -5.35 -6.51 10.33
C ILE A 55 -4.26 -6.63 11.42
N HIS A 56 -4.65 -7.05 12.62
CA HIS A 56 -3.71 -7.22 13.74
C HIS A 56 -2.72 -8.36 13.49
N VAL A 57 -3.22 -9.55 13.14
CA VAL A 57 -2.40 -10.75 12.93
C VAL A 57 -1.47 -10.59 11.72
N SER A 58 -1.93 -9.95 10.64
CA SER A 58 -1.11 -9.66 9.45
C SER A 58 -0.11 -8.52 9.65
N ARG A 59 -0.11 -7.85 10.80
CA ARG A 59 0.70 -6.65 11.06
C ARG A 59 0.51 -5.57 9.99
N ALA A 60 -0.70 -5.46 9.42
CA ALA A 60 -0.98 -4.56 8.31
C ALA A 60 -0.49 -3.10 8.53
N PRO A 61 -0.59 -2.49 9.73
CA PRO A 61 -0.06 -1.15 9.97
C PRO A 61 1.45 -1.01 9.76
N SER A 62 2.23 -2.09 9.91
CA SER A 62 3.69 -2.02 9.70
C SER A 62 4.06 -1.67 8.25
N TYR A 63 3.20 -1.99 7.28
CA TYR A 63 3.41 -1.66 5.86
C TYR A 63 3.30 -0.16 5.54
N LEU A 64 2.92 0.67 6.52
CA LEU A 64 3.04 2.13 6.42
C LEU A 64 4.50 2.61 6.62
N SER A 65 5.36 1.77 7.18
CA SER A 65 6.81 2.00 7.27
C SER A 65 7.53 1.59 5.97
N ASP A 66 8.72 2.12 5.76
CA ASP A 66 9.63 1.74 4.68
C ASP A 66 10.78 0.84 5.16
N GLU A 67 10.76 0.44 6.43
CA GLU A 67 11.76 -0.43 7.02
C GLU A 67 11.82 -1.80 6.32
N PRO A 68 13.00 -2.30 5.97
CA PRO A 68 13.16 -3.58 5.25
C PRO A 68 12.57 -4.78 5.99
N GLU A 69 12.55 -4.74 7.32
CA GLU A 69 12.02 -5.79 8.19
C GLU A 69 10.54 -6.05 7.97
N VAL A 70 9.81 -5.04 7.50
CA VAL A 70 8.38 -5.18 7.17
C VAL A 70 8.16 -6.17 6.03
N CYS A 71 9.05 -6.21 5.06
CA CYS A 71 8.97 -7.13 3.92
C CYS A 71 9.08 -8.60 4.36
N VAL A 72 9.81 -8.87 5.45
CA VAL A 72 10.03 -10.22 5.99
C VAL A 72 8.85 -10.73 6.82
N ASN A 73 7.80 -9.93 7.05
CA ASN A 73 6.55 -10.43 7.60
C ASN A 73 5.97 -11.57 6.75
N CYS A 74 6.25 -11.57 5.44
CA CYS A 74 5.99 -12.71 4.56
C CYS A 74 7.25 -13.56 4.48
N HIS A 75 7.20 -14.82 4.98
CA HIS A 75 8.36 -15.71 5.03
C HIS A 75 9.00 -15.96 3.65
N VAL A 76 8.20 -15.90 2.59
CA VAL A 76 8.65 -16.05 1.21
C VAL A 76 9.65 -14.97 0.77
N MET A 77 9.63 -13.79 1.42
CA MET A 77 10.55 -12.68 1.14
C MET A 77 11.87 -12.77 1.91
N ARG A 78 12.06 -13.83 2.69
CA ARG A 78 13.27 -13.97 3.53
C ARG A 78 14.54 -14.11 2.70
N SER A 79 14.48 -14.85 1.59
CA SER A 79 15.60 -14.99 0.64
C SER A 79 16.02 -13.65 0.07
N GLU A 80 15.04 -12.85 -0.37
CA GLU A 80 15.27 -11.54 -0.96
C GLU A 80 15.85 -10.55 0.06
N TYR A 81 15.36 -10.59 1.30
CA TYR A 81 15.92 -9.80 2.39
C TYR A 81 17.36 -10.18 2.71
N VAL A 82 17.65 -11.47 2.80
CA VAL A 82 19.02 -11.96 3.09
C VAL A 82 19.97 -11.58 1.96
N SER A 83 19.57 -11.76 0.69
CA SER A 83 20.40 -11.38 -0.47
C SER A 83 20.65 -9.86 -0.49
N TRP A 84 19.62 -9.03 -0.24
CA TRP A 84 19.80 -7.59 -0.11
C TRP A 84 20.78 -7.23 1.02
N ARG A 85 20.68 -7.87 2.19
CA ARG A 85 21.58 -7.63 3.33
C ARG A 85 23.06 -7.89 3.01
N HIS A 86 23.34 -8.71 2.00
CA HIS A 86 24.70 -8.98 1.52
C HIS A 86 25.08 -8.14 0.29
N SER A 87 24.19 -7.27 -0.17
CA SER A 87 24.46 -6.41 -1.31
C SER A 87 25.22 -5.14 -0.92
N SER A 88 25.79 -4.47 -1.92
CA SER A 88 26.43 -3.17 -1.74
C SER A 88 25.45 -2.05 -1.36
N HIS A 89 24.13 -2.26 -1.52
CA HIS A 89 23.09 -1.29 -1.23
C HIS A 89 22.51 -1.41 0.19
N ALA A 90 22.86 -2.43 0.95
CA ALA A 90 22.30 -2.68 2.28
C ALA A 90 22.45 -1.52 3.27
N GLU A 91 23.53 -0.74 3.15
CA GLU A 91 23.85 0.37 4.05
C GLU A 91 23.29 1.72 3.58
N VAL A 92 22.79 1.80 2.32
CA VAL A 92 22.46 3.10 1.70
C VAL A 92 21.04 3.16 1.10
N ALA A 93 20.37 2.02 0.94
CA ALA A 93 19.05 1.95 0.33
C ALA A 93 18.21 0.81 0.92
N HIS A 94 16.96 1.10 1.22
CA HIS A 94 15.97 0.14 1.67
C HIS A 94 15.20 -0.46 0.48
N CYS A 95 14.40 -1.50 0.74
CA CYS A 95 13.61 -2.16 -0.30
C CYS A 95 12.75 -1.18 -1.10
N ASN A 96 12.07 -0.27 -0.40
CA ASN A 96 11.16 0.69 -1.03
C ASN A 96 11.89 1.77 -1.84
N ASP A 97 13.17 2.05 -1.57
CA ASP A 97 13.96 3.00 -2.36
C ASP A 97 14.13 2.54 -3.81
N CYS A 98 14.12 1.21 -4.02
CA CYS A 98 14.20 0.61 -5.35
C CYS A 98 12.83 0.20 -5.88
N HIS A 99 11.95 -0.35 -5.04
CA HIS A 99 10.73 -1.04 -5.49
C HIS A 99 9.47 -0.17 -5.52
N VAL A 100 9.51 1.08 -5.03
CA VAL A 100 8.37 1.99 -5.01
C VAL A 100 8.72 3.29 -5.74
N PRO A 101 7.81 3.91 -6.52
CA PRO A 101 8.10 5.17 -7.22
C PRO A 101 8.24 6.34 -6.25
N HIS A 102 9.17 7.25 -6.53
CA HIS A 102 9.49 8.42 -5.72
C HIS A 102 9.18 9.76 -6.41
N ASP A 103 8.59 9.74 -7.59
CA ASP A 103 8.27 10.93 -8.37
C ASP A 103 7.04 11.70 -7.85
N SER A 104 6.17 11.06 -7.07
CA SER A 104 4.96 11.67 -6.51
C SER A 104 4.50 10.93 -5.26
N PHE A 105 4.12 11.69 -4.22
CA PHE A 105 3.53 11.15 -2.99
C PHE A 105 2.30 10.25 -3.26
N VAL A 106 1.40 10.71 -4.13
CA VAL A 106 0.19 9.94 -4.48
C VAL A 106 0.54 8.65 -5.20
N LYS A 107 1.45 8.71 -6.19
CA LYS A 107 1.89 7.51 -6.93
C LYS A 107 2.60 6.52 -6.01
N HIS A 108 3.45 7.00 -5.10
CA HIS A 108 4.12 6.19 -4.09
C HIS A 108 3.12 5.33 -3.31
N TRP A 109 2.14 5.98 -2.68
CA TRP A 109 1.17 5.28 -1.84
C TRP A 109 0.19 4.39 -2.62
N LEU A 110 -0.25 4.83 -3.81
CA LEU A 110 -1.10 4.02 -4.67
C LEU A 110 -0.37 2.77 -5.18
N PHE A 111 0.90 2.92 -5.57
CA PHE A 111 1.71 1.79 -6.00
C PHE A 111 1.94 0.82 -4.84
N LYS A 112 2.37 1.32 -3.69
CA LYS A 112 2.62 0.52 -2.48
C LYS A 112 1.36 -0.23 -2.02
N ALA A 113 0.21 0.44 -1.99
CA ALA A 113 -1.06 -0.19 -1.63
C ALA A 113 -1.48 -1.28 -2.63
N ARG A 114 -1.41 -0.98 -3.93
CA ARG A 114 -1.80 -1.91 -4.99
C ARG A 114 -0.89 -3.13 -5.04
N ASP A 115 0.42 -2.92 -4.97
CA ASP A 115 1.40 -3.99 -5.04
C ASP A 115 1.35 -4.85 -3.77
N GLY A 116 1.21 -4.24 -2.60
CA GLY A 116 1.02 -4.94 -1.34
C GLY A 116 -0.27 -5.77 -1.31
N LEU A 117 -1.40 -5.24 -1.81
CA LEU A 117 -2.65 -6.00 -1.93
C LEU A 117 -2.51 -7.17 -2.91
N TRP A 118 -1.80 -6.97 -4.02
CA TRP A 118 -1.54 -8.04 -4.97
C TRP A 118 -0.71 -9.16 -4.34
N HIS A 119 0.38 -8.83 -3.66
CA HIS A 119 1.21 -9.80 -2.95
C HIS A 119 0.43 -10.54 -1.86
N ALA A 120 -0.35 -9.82 -1.06
CA ALA A 120 -1.22 -10.43 -0.06
C ALA A 120 -2.24 -11.39 -0.68
N THR A 121 -2.83 -11.04 -1.82
CA THR A 121 -3.78 -11.90 -2.55
C THR A 121 -3.10 -13.15 -3.07
N VAL A 122 -1.97 -13.01 -3.79
CA VAL A 122 -1.20 -14.13 -4.34
C VAL A 122 -0.78 -15.11 -3.24
N PHE A 123 -0.27 -14.57 -2.12
CA PHE A 123 0.13 -15.38 -0.96
C PHE A 123 -1.07 -16.10 -0.32
N THR A 124 -2.18 -15.41 -0.12
CA THR A 124 -3.38 -16.00 0.52
C THR A 124 -4.01 -17.08 -0.35
N MET A 125 -3.99 -16.89 -1.67
CA MET A 125 -4.55 -17.84 -2.64
C MET A 125 -3.57 -18.95 -3.03
N ARG A 126 -2.36 -18.92 -2.51
CA ARG A 126 -1.30 -19.89 -2.86
C ARG A 126 -0.98 -19.91 -4.37
N TRP A 127 -0.96 -18.72 -4.99
CA TRP A 127 -0.64 -18.54 -6.42
C TRP A 127 0.81 -18.09 -6.64
N GLU A 128 1.62 -18.11 -5.59
CA GLU A 128 3.02 -17.73 -5.68
C GLU A 128 3.79 -18.60 -6.69
N PRO A 129 4.57 -18.01 -7.58
CA PRO A 129 5.41 -18.75 -8.50
C PRO A 129 6.57 -19.43 -7.76
N GLN A 130 7.09 -20.52 -8.30
CA GLN A 130 8.26 -21.24 -7.75
C GLN A 130 9.50 -20.34 -7.68
N VAL A 131 9.62 -19.40 -8.60
CA VAL A 131 10.69 -18.40 -8.63
C VAL A 131 10.06 -17.01 -8.60
N ILE A 132 10.35 -16.24 -7.56
CA ILE A 132 9.90 -14.87 -7.43
C ILE A 132 10.68 -14.02 -8.42
N ARG A 133 9.96 -13.23 -9.19
CA ARG A 133 10.52 -12.31 -10.18
C ARG A 133 9.85 -10.95 -10.08
N LEU A 134 10.60 -9.93 -10.47
CA LEU A 134 10.06 -8.59 -10.57
C LEU A 134 8.88 -8.55 -11.56
N SER A 135 7.76 -7.98 -11.12
CA SER A 135 6.58 -7.86 -11.96
C SER A 135 6.83 -6.88 -13.12
N ASN A 136 6.16 -7.09 -14.25
CA ASN A 136 6.28 -6.18 -15.41
C ASN A 136 5.94 -4.72 -15.08
N ARG A 137 5.15 -4.49 -14.04
CA ARG A 137 4.81 -3.12 -13.57
C ARG A 137 5.90 -2.50 -12.71
N ALA A 138 6.62 -3.33 -11.97
CA ALA A 138 7.71 -2.88 -11.11
C ALA A 138 9.01 -2.63 -11.88
N ILE A 139 9.18 -3.26 -13.05
CA ILE A 139 10.36 -3.08 -13.90
C ILE A 139 10.67 -1.59 -14.16
N PRO A 140 9.76 -0.77 -14.73
CA PRO A 140 10.06 0.63 -14.99
C PRO A 140 10.28 1.45 -13.71
N VAL A 141 9.69 1.03 -12.58
CA VAL A 141 9.89 1.69 -11.29
C VAL A 141 11.31 1.47 -10.80
N VAL A 142 11.78 0.23 -10.78
CA VAL A 142 13.15 -0.09 -10.35
C VAL A 142 14.17 0.58 -11.25
N GLU A 143 14.00 0.52 -12.57
CA GLU A 143 14.89 1.19 -13.53
C GLU A 143 14.96 2.71 -13.30
N SER A 144 13.79 3.34 -13.08
CA SER A 144 13.70 4.77 -12.76
C SER A 144 14.42 5.12 -11.45
N ASN A 145 14.34 4.27 -10.43
CA ASN A 145 14.98 4.48 -9.15
C ASN A 145 16.50 4.27 -9.21
N CYS A 146 16.99 3.30 -10.01
CA CYS A 146 18.42 3.19 -10.30
C CYS A 146 18.97 4.49 -10.90
N ARG A 147 18.27 5.02 -11.91
CA ARG A 147 18.65 6.27 -12.58
C ARG A 147 18.59 7.47 -11.66
N ARG A 148 17.59 7.54 -10.79
CA ARG A 148 17.41 8.63 -9.82
C ARG A 148 18.64 8.79 -8.91
N CYS A 149 19.19 7.68 -8.41
CA CYS A 149 20.37 7.71 -7.54
C CYS A 149 21.69 7.80 -8.32
N HIS A 150 21.75 7.18 -9.51
CA HIS A 150 22.98 7.07 -10.31
C HIS A 150 23.03 8.02 -11.51
N GLU A 151 22.15 9.03 -11.60
CA GLU A 151 22.07 9.98 -12.72
C GLU A 151 23.40 10.64 -13.04
N HIS A 152 24.13 11.06 -12.02
CA HIS A 152 25.43 11.70 -12.21
C HIS A 152 26.45 10.76 -12.86
N LEU A 153 26.55 9.52 -12.40
CA LEU A 153 27.47 8.52 -12.97
C LEU A 153 27.11 8.19 -14.42
N ILE A 154 25.81 8.00 -14.68
CA ILE A 154 25.28 7.71 -16.02
C ILE A 154 25.58 8.85 -16.99
N SER A 155 25.51 10.11 -16.52
CA SER A 155 25.80 11.29 -17.35
C SER A 155 27.26 11.44 -17.72
N LEU A 156 28.17 10.94 -16.87
CA LEU A 156 29.62 11.01 -17.09
C LEU A 156 30.16 9.89 -17.98
N THR A 157 29.39 8.84 -18.19
CA THR A 157 29.83 7.67 -18.95
C THR A 157 29.21 7.66 -20.35
N ALA A 158 29.91 7.07 -21.33
CA ALA A 158 29.37 6.79 -22.66
C ALA A 158 28.15 5.81 -22.61
N LEU A 159 27.81 5.32 -21.44
CA LEU A 159 26.65 4.48 -21.16
C LEU A 159 25.30 5.19 -21.34
N ARG A 160 25.29 6.50 -21.59
CA ARG A 160 24.06 7.24 -21.92
C ARG A 160 23.35 6.68 -23.16
N GLU A 161 24.10 6.17 -24.11
CA GLU A 161 23.58 5.49 -25.31
C GLU A 161 23.00 4.09 -24.95
N HIS A 162 23.66 3.36 -24.04
CA HIS A 162 23.16 2.06 -23.55
C HIS A 162 21.92 2.20 -22.67
N ALA A 163 21.78 3.33 -22.00
CA ALA A 163 20.63 3.64 -21.18
C ALA A 163 19.33 3.92 -21.98
N SER A 164 19.41 4.09 -23.27
CA SER A 164 18.26 4.22 -24.20
C SER A 164 17.89 2.91 -24.90
N GLY A 165 18.63 1.83 -24.67
CA GLY A 165 18.43 0.52 -25.30
C GLY A 165 17.53 -0.42 -24.50
N ASP A 166 17.36 -1.64 -25.02
CA ASP A 166 16.54 -2.71 -24.43
C ASP A 166 17.12 -3.33 -23.14
N PHE A 167 18.32 -2.89 -22.72
CA PHE A 167 19.03 -3.41 -21.56
C PHE A 167 18.61 -2.68 -20.27
N ARG A 168 18.42 -3.43 -19.21
CA ARG A 168 18.14 -2.93 -17.86
C ARG A 168 19.42 -2.89 -17.06
N CYS A 169 19.49 -2.00 -16.06
CA CYS A 169 20.68 -1.88 -15.22
C CYS A 169 21.11 -3.21 -14.61
N TRP A 170 20.17 -4.02 -14.15
CA TRP A 170 20.45 -5.32 -13.53
C TRP A 170 20.74 -6.46 -14.53
N ASP A 171 20.60 -6.26 -15.83
CA ASP A 171 21.04 -7.26 -16.82
C ASP A 171 22.58 -7.41 -16.81
N CYS A 172 23.28 -6.33 -16.45
CA CYS A 172 24.74 -6.33 -16.27
C CYS A 172 25.14 -6.28 -14.78
N HIS A 173 24.30 -5.69 -13.93
CA HIS A 173 24.55 -5.46 -12.50
C HIS A 173 23.62 -6.30 -11.61
N GLY A 174 23.41 -7.58 -11.94
CA GLY A 174 22.46 -8.46 -11.29
C GLY A 174 22.68 -8.65 -9.79
N ASP A 175 23.94 -8.71 -9.36
CA ASP A 175 24.32 -8.95 -7.98
C ASP A 175 24.37 -7.68 -7.11
N VAL A 176 24.22 -6.51 -7.73
CA VAL A 176 24.35 -5.21 -7.03
C VAL A 176 23.14 -4.92 -6.14
N PRO A 177 21.89 -5.08 -6.60
CA PRO A 177 20.72 -4.83 -5.76
C PRO A 177 20.46 -5.95 -4.74
N HIS A 178 20.70 -7.19 -5.14
CA HIS A 178 20.60 -8.38 -4.32
C HIS A 178 21.90 -9.17 -4.49
N GLY A 179 22.73 -9.24 -3.44
CA GLY A 179 23.96 -10.00 -3.48
C GLY A 179 23.73 -11.50 -3.77
N GLU A 180 24.77 -12.20 -4.19
CA GLU A 180 24.70 -13.64 -4.39
C GLU A 180 24.25 -14.37 -3.11
N THR A 181 23.17 -15.13 -3.21
CA THR A 181 22.79 -16.12 -2.21
C THR A 181 23.55 -17.40 -2.52
N ARG A 182 24.66 -17.62 -1.83
CA ARG A 182 25.36 -18.92 -1.83
C ARG A 182 24.76 -19.84 -0.77
#